data_c33f9ce839eff5ac39ac2119bc1ca7ca
#
_entry.id   c33f9ce839eff5ac39ac2119bc1ca7ca
#
_cell.length_a   1.000
_cell.length_b   1.000
_cell.length_c   1.000
_cell.angle_alpha   90.00
_cell.angle_beta   90.00
_cell.angle_gamma   90.00
#
_symmetry.space_group_name_H-M   'P 1'
#
loop_
_entity.id
_entity.type
_entity.pdbx_description
1 polymer ?
#
loop_
_entity_poly.entity_id
_entity_poly.type
_entity_poly.pdbx_seq_one_letter_code
_entity_poly.pdbx_strand_id
1 'polypeptide(L)'
;TLIRRAKDAKLFVVYGYARLVGYDRELELVPDILEDVEVEAGRRFTFHLREGHKWSDGHPFTAEDFRFFWEDVAQNPKLRPTGPPVQMLVDGELPQFEVLDERTVRYTWSKPNPFFLPALAGAAPLEVALPAHYLKPFHADYADPKALAAKVEAEDARDWAQLFGRHSDEYDATD
;
A
#
# COMPACT_ATOMS: atom_id res chain seq x y z
N THR A 1 -14.91 9.33 -18.61
CA THR A 1 -15.53 7.99 -18.73
C THR A 1 -14.80 7.05 -19.71
N LEU A 2 -13.88 7.53 -20.55
CA LEU A 2 -13.10 6.72 -21.51
C LEU A 2 -11.89 6.00 -20.88
N ILE A 3 -11.47 6.41 -19.69
CA ILE A 3 -10.27 5.90 -19.02
C ILE A 3 -10.54 4.63 -18.19
N ARG A 4 -11.79 4.36 -17.82
CA ARG A 4 -12.21 3.30 -16.88
C ARG A 4 -11.94 1.85 -17.32
N ARG A 5 -11.75 1.57 -18.60
CA ARG A 5 -11.54 0.21 -19.13
C ARG A 5 -10.40 0.10 -20.15
N ALA A 6 -9.69 1.15 -20.42
CA ALA A 6 -8.64 1.13 -21.42
C ALA A 6 -7.37 0.49 -20.82
N LYS A 7 -6.79 -0.46 -21.56
CA LYS A 7 -5.42 -0.94 -21.32
C LYS A 7 -4.44 0.23 -21.15
N ASP A 8 -4.76 1.38 -21.72
CA ASP A 8 -3.98 2.61 -21.69
C ASP A 8 -3.99 3.30 -20.32
N ALA A 9 -5.02 3.09 -19.46
CA ALA A 9 -4.99 3.59 -18.09
C ALA A 9 -3.84 2.96 -17.28
N LYS A 10 -3.56 1.68 -17.49
CA LYS A 10 -2.39 1.02 -16.87
C LYS A 10 -1.06 1.60 -17.35
N LEU A 11 -1.00 2.09 -18.59
CA LEU A 11 0.21 2.76 -19.11
C LEU A 11 0.42 4.11 -18.43
N PHE A 12 -0.64 4.88 -18.13
CA PHE A 12 -0.50 6.12 -17.36
C PHE A 12 -0.01 5.85 -15.93
N VAL A 13 -0.47 4.78 -15.27
CA VAL A 13 0.02 4.37 -13.96
C VAL A 13 1.49 3.97 -14.04
N VAL A 14 1.88 3.22 -15.08
CA VAL A 14 3.28 2.79 -15.27
C VAL A 14 4.22 3.98 -15.50
N TYR A 15 3.78 5.03 -16.20
CA TYR A 15 4.63 6.16 -16.59
C TYR A 15 4.38 7.44 -15.79
N GLY A 16 3.28 7.56 -15.10
CA GLY A 16 2.84 8.80 -14.44
C GLY A 16 2.86 8.78 -12.92
N TYR A 17 2.93 7.61 -12.28
CA TYR A 17 2.93 7.51 -10.82
C TYR A 17 4.30 7.09 -10.30
N ALA A 18 4.78 7.83 -9.32
CA ALA A 18 5.96 7.47 -8.56
C ALA A 18 5.72 6.15 -7.79
N ARG A 19 6.76 5.33 -7.66
CA ARG A 19 6.75 4.03 -6.99
C ARG A 19 7.76 4.04 -5.86
N LEU A 20 7.66 3.08 -4.95
CA LEU A 20 8.66 2.94 -3.91
C LEU A 20 10.04 2.68 -4.50
N VAL A 21 10.10 1.75 -5.45
CA VAL A 21 11.29 1.42 -6.25
C VAL A 21 10.89 1.30 -7.73
N GLY A 22 11.82 1.54 -8.63
CA GLY A 22 11.64 1.42 -10.07
C GLY A 22 12.80 0.69 -10.73
N TYR A 23 12.74 0.55 -12.05
CA TYR A 23 13.86 0.07 -12.87
C TYR A 23 14.51 1.23 -13.59
N ASP A 24 15.83 1.27 -13.56
CA ASP A 24 16.61 2.18 -14.38
C ASP A 24 16.73 1.68 -15.85
N ARG A 25 17.57 2.34 -16.65
CA ARG A 25 17.79 1.99 -18.07
C ARG A 25 18.54 0.69 -18.25
N GLU A 26 19.32 0.29 -17.27
CA GLU A 26 20.09 -0.93 -17.18
C GLU A 26 19.28 -2.10 -16.64
N LEU A 27 17.98 -1.87 -16.30
CA LEU A 27 17.04 -2.81 -15.68
C LEU A 27 17.43 -3.21 -14.25
N GLU A 28 18.18 -2.36 -13.58
CA GLU A 28 18.50 -2.50 -12.15
C GLU A 28 17.42 -1.86 -11.30
N LEU A 29 17.11 -2.48 -10.16
CA LEU A 29 16.14 -1.93 -9.18
C LEU A 29 16.80 -0.77 -8.44
N VAL A 30 16.16 0.40 -8.52
CA VAL A 30 16.62 1.64 -7.88
C VAL A 30 15.49 2.26 -7.03
N PRO A 31 15.82 2.95 -5.93
CA PRO A 31 14.85 3.75 -5.19
C PRO A 31 14.21 4.84 -6.07
N ASP A 32 12.89 5.09 -5.87
CA ASP A 32 12.14 6.18 -6.52
C ASP A 32 11.55 7.11 -5.44
N ILE A 33 10.41 6.76 -4.82
CA ILE A 33 9.89 7.47 -3.63
C ILE A 33 10.80 7.24 -2.42
N LEU A 34 11.34 6.04 -2.29
CA LEU A 34 12.31 5.76 -1.23
C LEU A 34 13.59 6.57 -1.44
N GLU A 35 14.22 6.96 -0.36
CA GLU A 35 15.57 7.52 -0.36
C GLU A 35 16.59 6.40 -0.56
N ASP A 36 16.40 5.28 0.14
CA ASP A 36 17.27 4.11 0.07
C ASP A 36 16.53 2.83 0.42
N VAL A 37 17.09 1.69 -0.03
CA VAL A 37 16.64 0.34 0.28
C VAL A 37 17.82 -0.52 0.68
N GLU A 38 17.90 -0.92 1.95
CA GLU A 38 18.86 -1.89 2.41
C GLU A 38 18.32 -3.31 2.27
N VAL A 39 19.12 -4.21 1.69
CA VAL A 39 18.75 -5.62 1.53
C VAL A 39 19.81 -6.52 2.18
N GLU A 40 19.42 -7.25 3.21
CA GLU A 40 20.28 -8.19 3.87
C GLU A 40 19.88 -9.64 3.55
N ALA A 41 20.80 -10.39 2.96
CA ALA A 41 20.63 -11.82 2.60
C ALA A 41 19.35 -12.12 1.80
N GLY A 42 18.79 -11.13 1.05
CA GLY A 42 17.56 -11.26 0.29
C GLY A 42 16.30 -11.53 1.13
N ARG A 43 16.35 -11.39 2.45
CA ARG A 43 15.25 -11.72 3.38
C ARG A 43 14.87 -10.59 4.33
N ARG A 44 15.72 -9.59 4.52
CA ARG A 44 15.45 -8.39 5.31
C ARG A 44 15.57 -7.19 4.40
N PHE A 45 14.52 -6.39 4.38
CA PHE A 45 14.41 -5.20 3.54
C PHE A 45 14.08 -4.02 4.44
N THR A 46 14.99 -3.05 4.51
CA THR A 46 14.78 -1.81 5.26
C THR A 46 14.56 -0.69 4.26
N PHE A 47 13.44 -0.01 4.36
CA PHE A 47 13.05 1.11 3.51
C PHE A 47 13.23 2.41 4.25
N HIS A 48 14.00 3.31 3.67
CA HIS A 48 14.18 4.67 4.13
C HIS A 48 13.36 5.61 3.26
N LEU A 49 12.37 6.29 3.87
CA LEU A 49 11.49 7.21 3.16
C LEU A 49 12.19 8.54 2.97
N ARG A 50 12.05 9.12 1.78
CA ARG A 50 12.58 10.43 1.43
C ARG A 50 11.96 11.52 2.29
N GLU A 51 12.76 12.41 2.83
CA GLU A 51 12.29 13.54 3.61
C GLU A 51 11.40 14.49 2.79
N GLY A 52 10.30 14.93 3.41
CA GLY A 52 9.38 15.89 2.80
C GLY A 52 8.47 15.30 1.71
N HIS A 53 8.51 13.97 1.45
CA HIS A 53 7.58 13.33 0.53
C HIS A 53 6.15 13.41 1.08
N LYS A 54 5.17 13.59 0.17
CA LYS A 54 3.78 13.85 0.53
C LYS A 54 2.82 13.09 -0.37
N TRP A 55 1.66 12.80 0.18
CA TRP A 55 0.49 12.40 -0.61
C TRP A 55 0.01 13.56 -1.49
N SER A 56 -0.87 13.26 -2.46
CA SER A 56 -1.41 14.25 -3.41
C SER A 56 -2.19 15.40 -2.75
N ASP A 57 -2.74 15.18 -1.56
CA ASP A 57 -3.44 16.17 -0.74
C ASP A 57 -2.50 17.05 0.12
N GLY A 58 -1.18 16.78 0.07
CA GLY A 58 -0.15 17.50 0.79
C GLY A 58 0.16 16.95 2.19
N HIS A 59 -0.53 15.89 2.65
CA HIS A 59 -0.21 15.24 3.91
C HIS A 59 1.14 14.49 3.82
N PRO A 60 1.98 14.48 4.89
CA PRO A 60 3.23 13.73 4.90
C PRO A 60 3.04 12.24 4.63
N PHE A 61 3.93 11.66 3.81
CA PHE A 61 4.05 10.23 3.60
C PHE A 61 5.06 9.67 4.61
N THR A 62 4.61 8.77 5.50
CA THR A 62 5.37 8.31 6.65
C THR A 62 5.31 6.80 6.85
N ALA A 63 6.08 6.27 7.80
CA ALA A 63 6.05 4.88 8.21
C ALA A 63 4.67 4.44 8.75
N GLU A 64 3.83 5.38 9.23
CA GLU A 64 2.47 5.10 9.68
C GLU A 64 1.58 4.61 8.53
N ASP A 65 1.80 5.06 7.30
CA ASP A 65 1.05 4.62 6.12
C ASP A 65 1.32 3.14 5.79
N PHE A 66 2.56 2.68 6.03
CA PHE A 66 2.95 1.27 5.92
C PHE A 66 2.40 0.44 7.07
N ARG A 67 2.48 0.94 8.32
CA ARG A 67 1.93 0.26 9.50
C ARG A 67 0.43 0.06 9.34
N PHE A 68 -0.30 1.12 9.00
CA PHE A 68 -1.74 1.08 8.77
C PHE A 68 -2.12 0.05 7.71
N PHE A 69 -1.43 0.08 6.56
CA PHE A 69 -1.65 -0.94 5.53
C PHE A 69 -1.41 -2.35 6.07
N TRP A 70 -0.26 -2.60 6.71
CA TRP A 70 0.15 -3.94 7.10
C TRP A 70 -0.70 -4.52 8.24
N GLU A 71 -0.90 -3.75 9.29
CA GLU A 71 -1.58 -4.23 10.50
C GLU A 71 -3.10 -4.15 10.39
N ASP A 72 -3.63 -3.06 9.85
CA ASP A 72 -5.05 -2.76 9.92
C ASP A 72 -5.82 -3.15 8.63
N VAL A 73 -5.12 -3.25 7.50
CA VAL A 73 -5.75 -3.52 6.20
C VAL A 73 -5.36 -4.89 5.65
N ALA A 74 -4.07 -5.17 5.45
CA ALA A 74 -3.62 -6.39 4.77
C ALA A 74 -3.96 -7.68 5.54
N GLN A 75 -3.98 -7.62 6.87
CA GLN A 75 -4.30 -8.74 7.75
C GLN A 75 -5.75 -8.73 8.24
N ASN A 76 -6.56 -7.76 7.82
CA ASN A 76 -7.97 -7.65 8.22
C ASN A 76 -8.85 -8.57 7.36
N PRO A 77 -9.53 -9.60 7.94
CA PRO A 77 -10.29 -10.56 7.15
C PRO A 77 -11.55 -9.98 6.49
N LYS A 78 -12.04 -8.80 6.93
CA LYS A 78 -13.15 -8.10 6.28
C LYS A 78 -12.70 -7.32 5.06
N LEU A 79 -11.49 -6.75 5.10
CA LEU A 79 -10.92 -5.97 4.00
C LEU A 79 -10.18 -6.87 3.00
N ARG A 80 -9.50 -7.91 3.48
CA ARG A 80 -8.76 -8.89 2.68
C ARG A 80 -9.19 -10.32 3.00
N PRO A 81 -10.38 -10.75 2.53
CA PRO A 81 -10.90 -12.11 2.83
C PRO A 81 -10.01 -13.24 2.31
N THR A 82 -9.19 -12.99 1.29
CA THR A 82 -8.22 -13.95 0.75
C THR A 82 -6.86 -13.90 1.43
N GLY A 83 -6.71 -13.06 2.46
CA GLY A 83 -5.46 -12.81 3.16
C GLY A 83 -4.55 -11.79 2.48
N PRO A 84 -3.35 -11.57 3.04
CA PRO A 84 -2.34 -10.67 2.48
C PRO A 84 -1.89 -11.07 1.07
N PRO A 85 -1.32 -10.12 0.30
CA PRO A 85 -0.81 -10.42 -1.04
C PRO A 85 0.18 -11.59 -1.05
N VAL A 86 0.06 -12.47 -2.06
CA VAL A 86 0.90 -13.69 -2.16
C VAL A 86 2.40 -13.38 -2.22
N GLN A 87 2.78 -12.21 -2.75
CA GLN A 87 4.17 -11.74 -2.81
C GLN A 87 4.77 -11.48 -1.42
N MET A 88 3.91 -11.32 -0.40
CA MET A 88 4.32 -11.19 1.01
C MET A 88 4.53 -12.54 1.69
N LEU A 89 4.24 -13.66 1.03
CA LEU A 89 4.38 -15.00 1.59
C LEU A 89 5.65 -15.67 1.09
N VAL A 90 6.40 -16.27 2.01
CA VAL A 90 7.51 -17.19 1.71
C VAL A 90 7.25 -18.50 2.45
N ASP A 91 7.06 -19.59 1.71
CA ASP A 91 6.66 -20.90 2.27
C ASP A 91 5.39 -20.82 3.16
N GLY A 92 4.48 -19.92 2.85
CA GLY A 92 3.26 -19.70 3.62
C GLY A 92 3.42 -18.82 4.85
N GLU A 93 4.62 -18.32 5.14
CA GLU A 93 4.91 -17.43 6.27
C GLU A 93 4.91 -15.96 5.84
N LEU A 94 4.29 -15.11 6.65
CA LEU A 94 4.33 -13.65 6.51
C LEU A 94 5.64 -13.09 7.06
N PRO A 95 6.06 -11.90 6.61
CA PRO A 95 7.20 -11.21 7.22
C PRO A 95 6.86 -10.71 8.62
N GLN A 96 7.88 -10.61 9.46
CA GLN A 96 7.88 -9.70 10.58
C GLN A 96 7.99 -8.27 10.02
N PHE A 97 7.09 -7.39 10.44
CA PHE A 97 7.09 -5.98 10.08
C PHE A 97 7.44 -5.12 11.29
N GLU A 98 8.27 -4.12 11.10
CA GLU A 98 8.73 -3.22 12.14
C GLU A 98 8.73 -1.78 11.63
N VAL A 99 8.20 -0.86 12.43
CA VAL A 99 8.43 0.59 12.29
C VAL A 99 9.62 0.95 13.16
N LEU A 100 10.73 1.36 12.56
CA LEU A 100 11.94 1.71 13.28
C LEU A 100 11.94 3.17 13.73
N ASP A 101 11.41 4.04 12.89
CA ASP A 101 11.17 5.45 13.15
C ASP A 101 10.11 6.01 12.19
N GLU A 102 9.87 7.33 12.20
CA GLU A 102 8.85 7.99 11.36
C GLU A 102 9.05 7.78 9.85
N ARG A 103 10.29 7.49 9.41
CA ARG A 103 10.67 7.35 8.00
C ARG A 103 11.34 6.02 7.67
N THR A 104 11.37 5.08 8.62
CA THR A 104 12.06 3.81 8.41
C THR A 104 11.18 2.64 8.79
N VAL A 105 10.95 1.75 7.82
CA VAL A 105 10.20 0.50 8.03
C VAL A 105 11.05 -0.70 7.60
N ARG A 106 10.78 -1.86 8.18
CA ARG A 106 11.50 -3.09 7.90
C ARG A 106 10.57 -4.28 7.74
N TYR A 107 10.83 -5.07 6.71
CA TYR A 107 10.22 -6.38 6.49
C TYR A 107 11.29 -7.46 6.60
N THR A 108 11.03 -8.49 7.43
CA THR A 108 11.98 -9.60 7.63
C THR A 108 11.26 -10.93 7.47
N TRP A 109 11.74 -11.76 6.55
CA TRP A 109 11.28 -13.15 6.37
C TRP A 109 12.28 -14.13 6.99
N SER A 110 11.82 -15.35 7.28
CA SER A 110 12.67 -16.48 7.72
C SER A 110 13.65 -16.93 6.64
N LYS A 111 13.23 -16.80 5.34
CA LYS A 111 13.99 -17.16 4.14
C LYS A 111 13.99 -16.00 3.13
N PRO A 112 14.87 -16.04 2.10
CA PRO A 112 14.90 -15.03 1.05
C PRO A 112 13.56 -14.90 0.32
N ASN A 113 13.15 -13.65 0.03
CA ASN A 113 12.01 -13.31 -0.82
C ASN A 113 12.48 -12.57 -2.07
N PRO A 114 12.87 -13.27 -3.14
CA PRO A 114 13.39 -12.64 -4.36
C PRO A 114 12.34 -11.86 -5.16
N PHE A 115 11.04 -12.05 -4.84
CA PHE A 115 9.93 -11.44 -5.56
C PHE A 115 9.46 -10.12 -4.96
N PHE A 116 9.86 -9.80 -3.73
CA PHE A 116 9.32 -8.65 -3.00
C PHE A 116 9.64 -7.31 -3.68
N LEU A 117 10.91 -6.98 -3.91
CA LEU A 117 11.29 -5.74 -4.59
C LEU A 117 10.80 -5.66 -6.04
N PRO A 118 10.93 -6.72 -6.88
CA PRO A 118 10.36 -6.72 -8.21
C PRO A 118 8.84 -6.48 -8.24
N ALA A 119 8.11 -6.97 -7.24
CA ALA A 119 6.66 -6.74 -7.14
C ALA A 119 6.32 -5.26 -6.88
N LEU A 120 7.15 -4.53 -6.14
CA LEU A 120 6.97 -3.09 -5.91
C LEU A 120 7.24 -2.24 -7.15
N ALA A 121 8.10 -2.71 -8.06
CA ALA A 121 8.48 -2.01 -9.29
C ALA A 121 7.60 -2.38 -10.51
N GLY A 122 6.74 -3.38 -10.40
CA GLY A 122 5.95 -3.92 -11.50
C GLY A 122 4.92 -2.95 -12.07
N ALA A 123 4.31 -3.32 -13.21
CA ALA A 123 3.25 -2.53 -13.87
C ALA A 123 1.95 -2.44 -13.04
N ALA A 124 1.72 -3.40 -12.14
CA ALA A 124 0.73 -3.36 -11.07
C ALA A 124 1.52 -3.52 -9.76
N PRO A 125 2.03 -2.44 -9.20
CA PRO A 125 2.92 -2.52 -8.05
C PRO A 125 2.20 -3.12 -6.84
N LEU A 126 2.95 -3.91 -6.07
CA LEU A 126 2.48 -4.43 -4.80
C LEU A 126 2.18 -3.25 -3.87
N GLU A 127 0.96 -3.18 -3.38
CA GLU A 127 0.56 -2.21 -2.37
C GLU A 127 1.17 -2.60 -1.02
N VAL A 128 1.86 -1.67 -0.37
CA VAL A 128 2.46 -1.84 0.96
C VAL A 128 2.28 -0.61 1.86
N ALA A 129 1.63 0.44 1.35
CA ALA A 129 1.30 1.65 2.08
C ALA A 129 -0.04 2.22 1.59
N LEU A 130 -0.80 2.82 2.49
CA LEU A 130 -2.07 3.50 2.20
C LEU A 130 -2.14 4.80 3.00
N PRO A 131 -2.84 5.86 2.50
CA PRO A 131 -2.95 7.14 3.19
C PRO A 131 -3.76 6.99 4.49
N ALA A 132 -3.08 6.69 5.58
CA ALA A 132 -3.68 6.39 6.88
C ALA A 132 -4.57 7.54 7.38
N HIS A 133 -4.13 8.80 7.21
CA HIS A 133 -4.87 10.00 7.61
C HIS A 133 -6.23 10.12 6.90
N TYR A 134 -6.29 9.73 5.60
CA TYR A 134 -7.49 9.79 4.78
C TYR A 134 -8.42 8.60 5.05
N LEU A 135 -7.87 7.38 5.23
CA LEU A 135 -8.65 6.14 5.31
C LEU A 135 -9.13 5.77 6.72
N LYS A 136 -8.44 6.17 7.78
CA LYS A 136 -8.86 5.90 9.16
C LYS A 136 -10.31 6.29 9.47
N PRO A 137 -10.85 7.43 8.97
CA PRO A 137 -12.26 7.79 9.17
C PRO A 137 -13.29 6.84 8.54
N PHE A 138 -12.85 5.88 7.72
CA PHE A 138 -13.68 4.85 7.10
C PHE A 138 -13.40 3.45 7.67
N HIS A 139 -12.46 3.31 8.61
CA HIS A 139 -12.08 2.03 9.21
C HIS A 139 -12.74 1.86 10.58
N ALA A 140 -13.32 0.66 10.82
CA ALA A 140 -14.12 0.40 12.02
C ALA A 140 -13.37 0.57 13.34
N ASP A 141 -12.06 0.35 13.37
CA ASP A 141 -11.24 0.44 14.58
C ASP A 141 -10.84 1.88 14.92
N TYR A 142 -11.04 2.83 14.00
CA TYR A 142 -10.64 4.24 14.16
C TYR A 142 -11.79 5.23 14.13
N ALA A 143 -12.81 4.93 13.34
CA ALA A 143 -13.95 5.83 13.18
C ALA A 143 -14.94 5.72 14.36
N ASP A 144 -15.60 6.83 14.69
CA ASP A 144 -16.78 6.76 15.57
C ASP A 144 -17.86 5.87 14.94
N PRO A 145 -18.40 4.86 15.66
CA PRO A 145 -19.32 3.89 15.07
C PRO A 145 -20.60 4.51 14.49
N LYS A 146 -21.11 5.60 15.08
CA LYS A 146 -22.32 6.28 14.58
C LYS A 146 -22.02 7.08 13.33
N ALA A 147 -20.89 7.78 13.31
CA ALA A 147 -20.43 8.52 12.14
C ALA A 147 -20.11 7.57 10.97
N LEU A 148 -19.51 6.41 11.24
CA LEU A 148 -19.23 5.40 10.23
C LEU A 148 -20.52 4.81 9.64
N ALA A 149 -21.49 4.47 10.50
CA ALA A 149 -22.81 3.97 10.05
C ALA A 149 -23.55 4.98 9.18
N ALA A 150 -23.50 6.26 9.54
CA ALA A 150 -24.10 7.32 8.73
C ALA A 150 -23.44 7.47 7.36
N LYS A 151 -22.10 7.31 7.26
CA LYS A 151 -21.38 7.32 5.97
C LYS A 151 -21.75 6.11 5.12
N VAL A 152 -21.85 4.92 5.72
CA VAL A 152 -22.27 3.68 5.04
C VAL A 152 -23.65 3.87 4.41
N GLU A 153 -24.60 4.46 5.14
CA GLU A 153 -25.95 4.75 4.65
C GLU A 153 -25.94 5.83 3.54
N ALA A 154 -25.20 6.92 3.76
CA ALA A 154 -25.13 8.03 2.82
C ALA A 154 -24.54 7.66 1.45
N GLU A 155 -23.61 6.70 1.42
CA GLU A 155 -22.98 6.23 0.20
C GLU A 155 -23.58 4.92 -0.34
N ASP A 156 -24.71 4.48 0.21
CA ASP A 156 -25.38 3.23 -0.18
C ASP A 156 -24.40 2.03 -0.22
N ALA A 157 -23.53 1.96 0.78
CA ALA A 157 -22.63 0.84 0.95
C ALA A 157 -23.27 -0.25 1.79
N ARG A 158 -22.95 -1.52 1.49
CA ARG A 158 -23.48 -2.67 2.23
C ARG A 158 -22.97 -2.69 3.67
N ASP A 159 -21.72 -2.31 3.87
CA ASP A 159 -21.02 -2.31 5.14
C ASP A 159 -19.80 -1.37 5.09
N TRP A 160 -19.15 -1.18 6.24
CA TRP A 160 -17.97 -0.33 6.34
C TRP A 160 -16.78 -0.85 5.48
N ALA A 161 -16.66 -2.17 5.28
CA ALA A 161 -15.57 -2.72 4.50
C ALA A 161 -15.74 -2.40 3.00
N GLN A 162 -16.98 -2.42 2.49
CA GLN A 162 -17.25 -1.96 1.14
C GLN A 162 -17.03 -0.46 0.99
N LEU A 163 -17.46 0.35 1.98
CA LEU A 163 -17.20 1.78 2.02
C LEU A 163 -15.70 2.07 2.00
N PHE A 164 -14.94 1.41 2.86
CA PHE A 164 -13.48 1.51 2.90
C PHE A 164 -12.85 1.16 1.55
N GLY A 165 -13.28 0.04 0.93
CA GLY A 165 -12.79 -0.38 -0.38
C GLY A 165 -13.01 0.67 -1.47
N ARG A 166 -14.18 1.34 -1.49
CA ARG A 166 -14.45 2.44 -2.44
C ARG A 166 -13.49 3.61 -2.28
N HIS A 167 -13.15 3.96 -1.04
CA HIS A 167 -12.23 5.06 -0.74
C HIS A 167 -10.75 4.69 -0.88
N SER A 168 -10.39 3.40 -0.78
CA SER A 168 -9.02 2.93 -0.97
C SER A 168 -8.68 2.56 -2.41
N ASP A 169 -9.68 2.28 -3.25
CA ASP A 169 -9.48 1.91 -4.65
C ASP A 169 -9.41 3.16 -5.53
N GLU A 170 -8.21 3.54 -5.93
CA GLU A 170 -7.97 4.65 -6.86
C GLU A 170 -8.62 4.46 -8.23
N TYR A 171 -9.06 3.24 -8.55
CA TYR A 171 -9.78 2.90 -9.78
C TYR A 171 -11.29 2.78 -9.59
N ASP A 172 -11.77 2.79 -8.36
CA ASP A 172 -13.21 2.82 -8.09
C ASP A 172 -13.73 4.26 -8.17
N ALA A 173 -13.73 4.76 -9.38
CA ALA A 173 -14.47 5.97 -9.69
C ALA A 173 -15.94 5.59 -9.88
N THR A 174 -16.65 5.28 -8.83
CA THR A 174 -18.11 5.27 -8.84
C THR A 174 -18.60 6.70 -8.77
N ASP A 175 -18.84 7.30 -9.91
CA ASP A 175 -19.79 8.39 -10.09
C ASP A 175 -21.16 7.81 -10.42
#